data_40fe6f81f094574406143e36274e306b
#
_entry.id   40fe6f81f094574406143e36274e306b
#
_cell.length_a   1.000
_cell.length_b   1.000
_cell.length_c   1.000
_cell.angle_alpha   90.00
_cell.angle_beta   90.00
_cell.angle_gamma   90.00
#
_symmetry.space_group_name_H-M   'P 1'
#
loop_
_entity.id
_entity.type
_entity.pdbx_description
1 polymer ?
#
loop_
_entity_poly.entity_id
_entity_poly.type
_entity_poly.pdbx_seq_one_letter_code
_entity_poly.pdbx_strand_id
1 'polypeptide(L)'
;MRYVIALICMLFASLAWADMRCSTNSLGVTTCKDSDGRVIKSRTNSLGTTTYTDNKGNKVKARTNSLGTTTYTSSDGTRGTARTNSLGTTTYKDNKGNTIKARTNSLGVTTYTNQNGKKTKCRTNSLGVMRCD
;
A
#
# COMPACT_ATOMS: atom_id res chain seq x y z
N MET A 1 -3.61 -0.15 7.82
CA MET A 1 -4.28 -0.74 6.65
C MET A 1 -4.35 0.21 5.44
N ARG A 2 -4.67 1.49 5.62
CA ARG A 2 -4.75 2.50 4.54
C ARG A 2 -3.43 2.73 3.77
N TYR A 3 -2.29 2.64 4.45
CA TYR A 3 -0.96 2.90 3.86
C TYR A 3 -0.43 1.77 2.98
N VAL A 4 -0.87 0.56 3.21
CA VAL A 4 -0.44 -0.64 2.46
C VAL A 4 -1.00 -0.63 1.04
N ILE A 5 -2.22 -0.11 0.85
CA ILE A 5 -2.88 -0.02 -0.46
C ILE A 5 -2.13 0.94 -1.38
N ALA A 6 -1.71 2.11 -0.86
CA ALA A 6 -0.91 3.06 -1.62
C ALA A 6 0.42 2.43 -2.08
N LEU A 7 1.05 1.61 -1.23
CA LEU A 7 2.29 0.93 -1.56
C LEU A 7 2.10 -0.16 -2.62
N ILE A 8 1.01 -0.91 -2.53
CA ILE A 8 0.70 -1.96 -3.51
C ILE A 8 0.43 -1.35 -4.88
N CYS A 9 -0.23 -0.18 -4.93
CA CYS A 9 -0.33 0.59 -6.16
C CYS A 9 1.03 1.00 -6.72
N MET A 10 2.04 1.29 -5.86
CA MET A 10 3.41 1.58 -6.30
C MET A 10 4.13 0.37 -6.87
N LEU A 11 3.85 -0.84 -6.35
CA LEU A 11 4.47 -2.07 -6.83
C LEU A 11 3.91 -2.53 -8.18
N PHE A 12 2.65 -2.16 -8.49
CA PHE A 12 1.96 -2.59 -9.71
C PHE A 12 1.91 -1.55 -10.83
N ALA A 13 2.35 -0.30 -10.61
CA ALA A 13 2.13 0.77 -11.58
C ALA A 13 3.34 1.64 -11.84
N SER A 14 3.65 1.74 -13.11
CA SER A 14 4.19 2.96 -13.69
C SER A 14 3.20 4.12 -13.51
N LEU A 15 3.35 4.92 -12.44
CA LEU A 15 3.17 6.36 -12.36
C LEU A 15 1.92 7.05 -12.98
N ALA A 16 0.71 6.61 -12.66
CA ALA A 16 -0.44 7.52 -12.72
C ALA A 16 -1.15 7.46 -11.36
N TRP A 17 -0.96 8.48 -10.55
CA TRP A 17 -1.67 8.64 -9.28
C TRP A 17 -3.04 9.21 -9.58
N ALA A 18 -3.99 8.33 -9.83
CA ALA A 18 -5.39 8.68 -9.96
C ALA A 18 -6.05 8.69 -8.57
N ASP A 19 -7.07 9.48 -8.40
CA ASP A 19 -7.91 9.49 -7.20
C ASP A 19 -8.42 8.08 -6.90
N MET A 20 -8.12 7.55 -5.71
CA MET A 20 -8.52 6.21 -5.31
C MET A 20 -9.60 6.27 -4.22
N ARG A 21 -10.70 5.55 -4.45
CA ARG A 21 -11.80 5.40 -3.48
C ARG A 21 -11.83 3.98 -2.95
N CYS A 22 -11.89 3.85 -1.63
CA CYS A 22 -11.92 2.56 -0.95
C CYS A 22 -13.18 2.42 -0.09
N SER A 23 -13.79 1.24 -0.13
CA SER A 23 -14.90 0.86 0.75
C SER A 23 -14.71 -0.56 1.28
N THR A 24 -15.16 -0.82 2.50
CA THR A 24 -15.10 -2.14 3.12
C THR A 24 -16.52 -2.66 3.36
N ASN A 25 -16.80 -3.86 2.90
CA ASN A 25 -18.10 -4.52 3.11
C ASN A 25 -18.15 -5.23 4.48
N SER A 26 -19.34 -5.77 4.82
CA SER A 26 -19.57 -6.50 6.07
C SER A 26 -18.74 -7.79 6.22
N LEU A 27 -18.23 -8.35 5.13
CA LEU A 27 -17.35 -9.53 5.12
C LEU A 27 -15.86 -9.18 5.31
N GLY A 28 -15.54 -7.90 5.60
CA GLY A 28 -14.17 -7.44 5.77
C GLY A 28 -13.35 -7.36 4.48
N VAL A 29 -14.00 -7.40 3.32
CA VAL A 29 -13.32 -7.20 2.04
C VAL A 29 -13.30 -5.71 1.72
N THR A 30 -12.11 -5.15 1.59
CA THR A 30 -11.92 -3.76 1.13
C THR A 30 -11.72 -3.75 -0.39
N THR A 31 -12.51 -2.94 -1.06
CA THR A 31 -12.39 -2.70 -2.51
C THR A 31 -11.98 -1.26 -2.73
N CYS A 32 -10.88 -1.06 -3.45
CA CYS A 32 -10.38 0.24 -3.88
C CYS A 32 -10.48 0.36 -5.39
N LYS A 33 -11.01 1.49 -5.87
CA LYS A 33 -11.12 1.81 -7.31
C LYS A 33 -10.48 3.16 -7.57
N ASP A 34 -9.74 3.28 -8.67
CA ASP A 34 -9.22 4.55 -9.15
C ASP A 34 -10.03 5.07 -10.36
N SER A 35 -9.72 6.31 -10.78
CA SER A 35 -10.37 6.94 -11.94
C SER A 35 -10.02 6.27 -13.27
N ASP A 36 -8.94 5.49 -13.33
CA ASP A 36 -8.47 4.79 -14.54
C ASP A 36 -9.08 3.39 -14.67
N GLY A 37 -10.04 3.04 -13.79
CA GLY A 37 -10.72 1.75 -13.80
C GLY A 37 -9.93 0.61 -13.15
N ARG A 38 -8.83 0.88 -12.48
CA ARG A 38 -8.10 -0.12 -11.70
C ARG A 38 -8.89 -0.45 -10.44
N VAL A 39 -9.02 -1.73 -10.15
CA VAL A 39 -9.71 -2.22 -8.96
C VAL A 39 -8.75 -3.11 -8.18
N ILE A 40 -8.61 -2.85 -6.88
CA ILE A 40 -7.85 -3.69 -5.95
C ILE A 40 -8.78 -4.14 -4.84
N LYS A 41 -8.88 -5.44 -4.63
CA LYS A 41 -9.61 -6.05 -3.50
C LYS A 41 -8.62 -6.59 -2.49
N SER A 42 -8.89 -6.37 -1.21
CA SER A 42 -8.10 -6.94 -0.13
C SER A 42 -8.97 -7.68 0.87
N ARG A 43 -8.45 -8.80 1.37
CA ARG A 43 -9.08 -9.60 2.43
C ARG A 43 -8.01 -10.13 3.37
N THR A 44 -8.28 -10.01 4.68
CA THR A 44 -7.43 -10.60 5.71
C THR A 44 -8.06 -11.89 6.23
N ASN A 45 -7.27 -12.96 6.30
CA ASN A 45 -7.70 -14.24 6.87
C ASN A 45 -7.48 -14.28 8.40
N SER A 46 -7.94 -15.34 9.05
CA SER A 46 -7.80 -15.56 10.49
C SER A 46 -6.34 -15.67 10.97
N LEU A 47 -5.40 -15.96 10.08
CA LEU A 47 -3.97 -16.04 10.37
C LEU A 47 -3.25 -14.67 10.23
N GLY A 48 -4.00 -13.59 10.02
CA GLY A 48 -3.45 -12.24 9.87
C GLY A 48 -2.76 -11.99 8.52
N THR A 49 -2.95 -12.86 7.52
CA THR A 49 -2.43 -12.64 6.17
C THR A 49 -3.47 -11.89 5.35
N THR A 50 -3.08 -10.73 4.83
CA THR A 50 -3.90 -9.95 3.91
C THR A 50 -3.51 -10.28 2.47
N THR A 51 -4.48 -10.66 1.66
CA THR A 51 -4.30 -10.88 0.22
C THR A 51 -4.93 -9.73 -0.54
N TYR A 52 -4.15 -9.09 -1.41
CA TYR A 52 -4.58 -8.07 -2.35
C TYR A 52 -4.66 -8.68 -3.74
N THR A 53 -5.72 -8.40 -4.47
CA THR A 53 -5.92 -8.90 -5.83
C THR A 53 -6.37 -7.74 -6.72
N ASP A 54 -5.70 -7.51 -7.84
CA ASP A 54 -6.11 -6.52 -8.83
C ASP A 54 -7.12 -7.11 -9.84
N ASN A 55 -7.67 -6.25 -10.71
CA ASN A 55 -8.60 -6.67 -11.75
C ASN A 55 -7.94 -7.43 -12.93
N LYS A 56 -6.61 -7.55 -12.93
CA LYS A 56 -5.84 -8.37 -13.89
C LYS A 56 -5.48 -9.75 -13.32
N GLY A 57 -5.89 -10.04 -12.06
CA GLY A 57 -5.62 -11.30 -11.40
C GLY A 57 -4.27 -11.37 -10.67
N ASN A 58 -3.47 -10.30 -10.68
CA ASN A 58 -2.23 -10.25 -9.88
C ASN A 58 -2.55 -10.25 -8.41
N LYS A 59 -1.74 -10.95 -7.62
CA LYS A 59 -1.95 -11.09 -6.17
C LYS A 59 -0.70 -10.68 -5.41
N VAL A 60 -0.92 -9.98 -4.28
CA VAL A 60 0.11 -9.73 -3.28
C VAL A 60 -0.40 -10.21 -1.93
N LYS A 61 0.40 -11.01 -1.26
CA LYS A 61 0.14 -11.44 0.13
C LYS A 61 1.01 -10.62 1.07
N ALA A 62 0.41 -10.08 2.12
CA ALA A 62 1.09 -9.33 3.17
C ALA A 62 0.87 -10.00 4.52
N ARG A 63 1.94 -10.22 5.28
CA ARG A 63 1.88 -10.77 6.63
C ARG A 63 2.81 -9.99 7.55
N THR A 64 2.28 -9.55 8.69
CA THR A 64 3.06 -8.87 9.72
C THR A 64 3.43 -9.85 10.83
N ASN A 65 4.70 -9.88 11.21
CA ASN A 65 5.19 -10.69 12.33
C ASN A 65 5.06 -9.93 13.66
N SER A 66 5.38 -10.60 14.77
CA SER A 66 5.34 -10.02 16.12
C SER A 66 6.31 -8.85 16.33
N LEU A 67 7.33 -8.71 15.50
CA LEU A 67 8.30 -7.62 15.52
C LEU A 67 7.86 -6.39 14.71
N GLY A 68 6.62 -6.39 14.19
CA GLY A 68 6.08 -5.28 13.40
C GLY A 68 6.65 -5.19 11.97
N THR A 69 7.34 -6.23 11.49
CA THR A 69 7.80 -6.30 10.11
C THR A 69 6.74 -6.97 9.24
N THR A 70 6.30 -6.28 8.20
CA THR A 70 5.38 -6.84 7.20
C THR A 70 6.17 -7.34 6.01
N THR A 71 5.96 -8.61 5.66
CA THR A 71 6.52 -9.23 4.45
C THR A 71 5.47 -9.26 3.36
N TYR A 72 5.83 -8.85 2.16
CA TYR A 72 5.01 -8.88 0.96
C TYR A 72 5.55 -9.92 -0.01
N THR A 73 4.66 -10.68 -0.63
CA THR A 73 5.00 -11.63 -1.70
C THR A 73 3.98 -11.48 -2.82
N SER A 74 4.47 -11.13 -4.00
CA SER A 74 3.65 -10.98 -5.21
C SER A 74 3.60 -12.28 -6.02
N SER A 75 2.56 -12.44 -6.83
CA SER A 75 2.41 -13.56 -7.75
C SER A 75 3.48 -13.61 -8.85
N ASP A 76 4.13 -12.49 -9.15
CA ASP A 76 5.25 -12.39 -10.09
C ASP A 76 6.62 -12.77 -9.47
N GLY A 77 6.64 -13.22 -8.20
CA GLY A 77 7.86 -13.56 -7.47
C GLY A 77 8.55 -12.38 -6.78
N THR A 78 8.08 -11.15 -6.96
CA THR A 78 8.61 -9.99 -6.23
C THR A 78 8.29 -10.14 -4.74
N ARG A 79 9.30 -9.91 -3.91
CA ARG A 79 9.17 -9.93 -2.45
C ARG A 79 9.65 -8.61 -1.88
N GLY A 80 9.05 -8.20 -0.79
CA GLY A 80 9.45 -6.99 -0.09
C GLY A 80 9.14 -7.06 1.39
N THR A 81 9.72 -6.14 2.13
CA THR A 81 9.47 -5.98 3.56
C THR A 81 9.14 -4.52 3.87
N ALA A 82 8.29 -4.31 4.87
CA ALA A 82 8.01 -3.00 5.43
C ALA A 82 8.24 -3.03 6.94
N ARG A 83 8.91 -2.03 7.47
CA ARG A 83 9.12 -1.86 8.90
C ARG A 83 8.93 -0.40 9.29
N THR A 84 8.15 -0.17 10.34
CA THR A 84 7.95 1.15 10.91
C THR A 84 8.87 1.31 12.12
N ASN A 85 9.64 2.40 12.18
CA ASN A 85 10.47 2.74 13.33
C ASN A 85 9.67 3.52 14.40
N SER A 86 10.30 3.78 15.55
CA SER A 86 9.70 4.52 16.66
C SER A 86 9.32 5.97 16.31
N LEU A 87 9.88 6.54 15.25
CA LEU A 87 9.56 7.89 14.75
C LEU A 87 8.39 7.90 13.76
N GLY A 88 7.73 6.76 13.56
CA GLY A 88 6.58 6.65 12.65
C GLY A 88 6.96 6.64 11.16
N THR A 89 8.24 6.45 10.83
CA THR A 89 8.67 6.28 9.44
C THR A 89 8.62 4.81 9.06
N THR A 90 7.87 4.48 8.03
CA THR A 90 7.83 3.14 7.44
C THR A 90 8.80 3.06 6.28
N THR A 91 9.71 2.10 6.32
CA THR A 91 10.64 1.81 5.23
C THR A 91 10.21 0.52 4.55
N TYR A 92 10.02 0.60 3.24
CA TYR A 92 9.73 -0.52 2.34
C TYR A 92 10.98 -0.85 1.55
N LYS A 93 11.27 -2.13 1.42
CA LYS A 93 12.42 -2.62 0.64
C LYS A 93 12.00 -3.86 -0.13
N ASP A 94 12.24 -3.89 -1.44
CA ASP A 94 11.99 -5.07 -2.27
C ASP A 94 13.27 -5.92 -2.46
N ASN A 95 13.11 -7.10 -3.06
CA ASN A 95 14.24 -7.99 -3.38
C ASN A 95 15.04 -7.54 -4.61
N LYS A 96 14.65 -6.45 -5.26
CA LYS A 96 15.39 -5.80 -6.37
C LYS A 96 16.25 -4.63 -5.87
N GLY A 97 16.24 -4.36 -4.56
CA GLY A 97 17.02 -3.29 -3.93
C GLY A 97 16.32 -1.93 -3.90
N ASN A 98 15.10 -1.81 -4.43
CA ASN A 98 14.35 -0.56 -4.35
C ASN A 98 13.91 -0.28 -2.91
N THR A 99 13.99 0.98 -2.51
CA THR A 99 13.58 1.42 -1.18
C THR A 99 12.65 2.63 -1.26
N ILE A 100 11.57 2.59 -0.50
CA ILE A 100 10.63 3.69 -0.32
C ILE A 100 10.47 3.95 1.17
N LYS A 101 10.56 5.22 1.57
CA LYS A 101 10.26 5.67 2.93
C LYS A 101 8.95 6.42 2.94
N ALA A 102 8.06 6.10 3.88
CA ALA A 102 6.78 6.77 4.07
C ALA A 102 6.71 7.37 5.46
N ARG A 103 6.29 8.63 5.56
CA ARG A 103 6.05 9.31 6.83
C ARG A 103 4.76 10.11 6.76
N THR A 104 3.90 9.96 7.76
CA THR A 104 2.66 10.73 7.89
C THR A 104 2.86 11.84 8.92
N ASN A 105 2.46 13.06 8.56
CA ASN A 105 2.48 14.19 9.47
C ASN A 105 1.17 14.27 10.30
N SER A 106 1.10 15.22 11.23
CA SER A 106 -0.08 15.46 12.08
C SER A 106 -1.35 15.87 11.30
N LEU A 107 -1.20 16.34 10.08
CA LEU A 107 -2.31 16.71 9.19
C LEU A 107 -2.83 15.56 8.34
N GLY A 108 -2.32 14.33 8.57
CA GLY A 108 -2.72 13.13 7.82
C GLY A 108 -2.16 13.06 6.40
N VAL A 109 -1.17 13.89 6.06
CA VAL A 109 -0.47 13.81 4.77
C VAL A 109 0.68 12.81 4.89
N THR A 110 0.68 11.78 4.04
CA THR A 110 1.77 10.81 3.95
C THR A 110 2.70 11.21 2.80
N THR A 111 3.96 11.42 3.12
CA THR A 111 5.02 11.65 2.12
C THR A 111 5.78 10.36 1.87
N TYR A 112 5.79 9.92 0.63
CA TYR A 112 6.59 8.80 0.15
C TYR A 112 7.84 9.35 -0.52
N THR A 113 9.01 8.82 -0.15
CA THR A 113 10.29 9.19 -0.75
C THR A 113 10.95 7.93 -1.29
N ASN A 114 11.23 7.88 -2.58
CA ASN A 114 11.95 6.76 -3.18
C ASN A 114 13.47 6.90 -3.00
N GLN A 115 14.23 5.87 -3.40
CA GLN A 115 15.70 5.86 -3.31
C GLN A 115 16.39 6.99 -4.10
N ASN A 116 15.73 7.54 -5.12
CA ASN A 116 16.25 8.64 -5.93
C ASN A 116 15.88 10.02 -5.35
N GLY A 117 15.27 10.06 -4.16
CA GLY A 117 14.85 11.30 -3.52
C GLY A 117 13.53 11.89 -4.06
N LYS A 118 12.90 11.29 -5.08
CA LYS A 118 11.60 11.73 -5.58
C LYS A 118 10.54 11.55 -4.49
N LYS A 119 9.77 12.61 -4.27
CA LYS A 119 8.72 12.64 -3.24
C LYS A 119 7.34 12.67 -3.89
N THR A 120 6.41 11.95 -3.29
CA THR A 120 4.98 11.95 -3.60
C THR A 120 4.21 12.14 -2.31
N LYS A 121 3.26 13.06 -2.29
CA LYS A 121 2.44 13.34 -1.11
C LYS A 121 1.04 12.79 -1.34
N CYS A 122 0.52 12.04 -0.40
CA CYS A 122 -0.84 11.48 -0.45
C CYS A 122 -1.66 11.93 0.76
N ARG A 123 -2.91 12.30 0.52
CA ARG A 123 -3.87 12.69 1.55
C ARG A 123 -5.18 11.95 1.35
N THR A 124 -5.75 11.42 2.42
CA THR A 124 -7.10 10.82 2.39
C THR A 124 -8.08 11.79 3.04
N ASN A 125 -9.16 12.12 2.32
CA ASN A 125 -10.22 12.97 2.86
C ASN A 125 -11.19 12.17 3.75
N SER A 126 -12.18 12.86 4.36
CA SER A 126 -13.20 12.25 5.23
C SER A 126 -14.10 11.24 4.51
N LEU A 127 -14.21 11.31 3.18
CA LEU A 127 -14.97 10.38 2.35
C LEU A 127 -14.17 9.13 1.96
N GLY A 128 -12.94 8.97 2.45
CA GLY A 128 -12.08 7.82 2.13
C GLY A 128 -11.41 7.92 0.74
N VAL A 129 -11.48 9.08 0.08
CA VAL A 129 -10.80 9.31 -1.20
C VAL A 129 -9.36 9.73 -0.93
N MET A 130 -8.41 8.97 -1.47
CA MET A 130 -6.98 9.29 -1.40
C MET A 130 -6.55 10.00 -2.68
N ARG A 131 -5.89 11.15 -2.53
CA ARG A 131 -5.27 11.93 -3.60
C ARG A 131 -3.77 12.02 -3.36
N CYS A 132 -3.00 11.89 -4.44
CA CYS A 132 -1.54 11.97 -4.42
C CYS A 132 -1.05 12.94 -5.49
N ASP A 133 0.01 13.70 -5.16
CA ASP A 133 0.68 14.72 -6.00
C ASP A 133 2.22 14.74 -5.79
#